data_207136c60b5690e46dd0743b1d62cdcb
#
_entry.id   207136c60b5690e46dd0743b1d62cdcb
#
_cell.length_a   1.000
_cell.length_b   1.000
_cell.length_c   1.000
_cell.angle_alpha   90.00
_cell.angle_beta   90.00
_cell.angle_gamma   90.00
#
_symmetry.space_group_name_H-M   'P 1'
#
loop_
_entity.id
_entity.type
_entity.pdbx_description
1 polymer ?
#
loop_
_entity_poly.entity_id
_entity_poly.type
_entity_poly.pdbx_seq_one_letter_code
_entity_poly.pdbx_strand_id
1 'polypeptide(L)'
;MDTTGERAGGWLDRSRTVAEPGFSRWMVPPAALCIHLCIGQAYAFSVFNLPMSKLIGITDSAPDDWKLTGLGWIFSIAILFLGIAAAFGGGWLDRVGPRKAMVASACCFGGGFIVSALGVYLHQLWIIYLGYG
;
A
#
# COMPACT_ATOMS: atom_id res chain seq x y z
N MET A 1 -41.02 -0.87 23.97
CA MET A 1 -40.73 -1.19 22.58
C MET A 1 -39.23 -1.23 22.45
N ASP A 2 -38.76 -2.43 22.39
CA ASP A 2 -37.34 -2.82 22.52
C ASP A 2 -36.60 -2.51 21.27
N THR A 3 -35.66 -1.54 21.28
CA THR A 3 -34.78 -1.19 20.15
C THR A 3 -33.35 -1.62 20.39
N THR A 4 -33.16 -2.69 21.16
CA THR A 4 -31.87 -3.36 21.33
C THR A 4 -31.66 -4.47 20.29
N GLY A 5 -32.18 -4.28 19.05
CA GLY A 5 -31.99 -5.15 17.91
C GLY A 5 -30.63 -4.95 17.22
N GLU A 6 -29.74 -5.88 17.47
CA GLU A 6 -28.74 -6.38 16.55
C GLU A 6 -27.66 -5.42 16.00
N ARG A 7 -26.70 -5.10 16.82
CA ARG A 7 -25.36 -4.85 16.30
C ARG A 7 -24.55 -6.15 16.23
N ALA A 8 -25.11 -7.17 15.59
CA ALA A 8 -24.46 -8.46 15.35
C ALA A 8 -23.49 -8.45 14.15
N GLY A 9 -23.11 -7.28 13.68
CA GLY A 9 -22.08 -7.14 12.65
C GLY A 9 -20.69 -7.27 13.25
N GLY A 10 -19.80 -8.06 12.61
CA GLY A 10 -18.40 -8.16 13.01
C GLY A 10 -17.72 -6.79 13.05
N TRP A 11 -16.51 -6.71 13.66
CA TRP A 11 -15.75 -5.46 13.81
C TRP A 11 -15.51 -4.73 12.47
N LEU A 12 -15.50 -5.45 11.36
CA LEU A 12 -15.33 -4.92 10.00
C LEU A 12 -16.64 -4.53 9.31
N ASP A 13 -17.79 -4.62 10.00
CA ASP A 13 -19.08 -4.34 9.38
C ASP A 13 -19.21 -2.84 9.05
N ARG A 14 -19.88 -2.56 7.92
CA ARG A 14 -20.18 -1.22 7.45
C ARG A 14 -21.05 -0.43 8.46
N SER A 15 -21.95 -1.10 9.19
CA SER A 15 -22.79 -0.47 10.20
C SER A 15 -22.00 0.23 11.31
N ARG A 16 -20.76 -0.22 11.55
CA ARG A 16 -19.85 0.36 12.56
C ARG A 16 -19.00 1.52 12.04
N THR A 17 -19.19 1.98 10.81
CA THR A 17 -18.46 3.12 10.25
C THR A 17 -19.10 4.46 10.59
N VAL A 18 -20.32 4.44 11.10
CA VAL A 18 -21.00 5.65 11.58
C VAL A 18 -20.49 5.99 12.97
N ALA A 19 -20.02 7.21 13.15
CA ALA A 19 -19.51 7.70 14.43
C ALA A 19 -20.65 7.79 15.46
N GLU A 20 -20.33 7.45 16.71
CA GLU A 20 -21.27 7.60 17.82
C GLU A 20 -21.44 9.07 18.22
N PRO A 21 -22.57 9.45 18.84
CA PRO A 21 -22.74 10.79 19.40
C PRO A 21 -21.61 11.10 20.39
N GLY A 22 -20.95 12.25 20.22
CA GLY A 22 -19.80 12.65 21.03
C GLY A 22 -18.43 12.36 20.42
N PHE A 23 -18.37 11.72 19.25
CA PHE A 23 -17.10 11.52 18.55
C PHE A 23 -16.49 12.85 18.11
N SER A 24 -15.23 13.10 18.52
CA SER A 24 -14.49 14.29 18.12
C SER A 24 -13.92 14.13 16.72
N ARG A 25 -14.37 14.98 15.78
CA ARG A 25 -13.85 15.00 14.40
C ARG A 25 -12.37 15.36 14.32
N TRP A 26 -11.81 15.99 15.36
CA TRP A 26 -10.38 16.32 15.42
C TRP A 26 -9.46 15.10 15.52
N MET A 27 -9.99 13.92 15.80
CA MET A 27 -9.23 12.67 15.75
C MET A 27 -8.97 12.16 14.32
N VAL A 28 -9.74 12.63 13.33
CA VAL A 28 -9.60 12.20 11.93
C VAL A 28 -8.31 12.71 11.28
N PRO A 29 -7.93 14.00 11.40
CA PRO A 29 -6.68 14.49 10.79
C PRO A 29 -5.42 13.76 11.26
N PRO A 30 -5.15 13.53 12.56
CA PRO A 30 -3.96 12.80 12.98
C PRO A 30 -3.98 11.32 12.49
N ALA A 31 -5.13 10.67 12.49
CA ALA A 31 -5.25 9.30 11.96
C ALA A 31 -4.95 9.25 10.46
N ALA A 32 -5.48 10.21 9.69
CA ALA A 32 -5.19 10.33 8.26
C ALA A 32 -3.70 10.63 8.01
N LEU A 33 -3.08 11.49 8.83
CA LEU A 33 -1.65 11.79 8.75
C LEU A 33 -0.79 10.54 8.98
N CYS A 34 -1.12 9.72 9.98
CA CYS A 34 -0.41 8.46 10.22
C CYS A 34 -0.46 7.53 9.01
N ILE A 35 -1.64 7.40 8.38
CA ILE A 35 -1.79 6.59 7.16
C ILE A 35 -0.94 7.17 6.03
N HIS A 36 -0.97 8.48 5.82
CA HIS A 36 -0.18 9.15 4.77
C HIS A 36 1.32 9.01 4.98
N LEU A 37 1.80 9.05 6.22
CA LEU A 37 3.20 8.80 6.54
C LEU A 37 3.63 7.37 6.15
N CYS A 38 2.77 6.38 6.41
CA CYS A 38 3.04 5.00 6.01
C CYS A 38 3.07 4.83 4.48
N ILE A 39 2.12 5.46 3.77
CA ILE A 39 2.03 5.38 2.30
C ILE A 39 3.11 6.25 1.63
N GLY A 40 3.57 7.31 2.29
CA GLY A 40 4.57 8.26 1.77
C GLY A 40 5.88 7.59 1.33
N GLN A 41 6.22 6.44 1.90
CA GLN A 41 7.36 5.63 1.48
C GLN A 41 7.28 5.21 0.00
N ALA A 42 6.10 4.99 -0.56
CA ALA A 42 5.94 4.66 -1.97
C ALA A 42 6.49 5.78 -2.89
N TYR A 43 6.29 7.03 -2.51
CA TYR A 43 6.82 8.19 -3.24
C TYR A 43 8.32 8.42 -2.99
N ALA A 44 8.83 7.94 -1.86
CA ALA A 44 10.26 8.00 -1.54
C ALA A 44 11.08 6.87 -2.19
N PHE A 45 10.48 6.04 -3.07
CA PHE A 45 11.15 4.90 -3.72
C PHE A 45 12.46 5.30 -4.43
N SER A 46 12.55 6.51 -4.93
CA SER A 46 13.75 7.03 -5.58
C SER A 46 15.01 6.97 -4.70
N VAL A 47 14.85 7.02 -3.38
CA VAL A 47 15.96 6.89 -2.42
C VAL A 47 16.62 5.52 -2.50
N PHE A 48 15.86 4.48 -2.85
CA PHE A 48 16.35 3.11 -2.98
C PHE A 48 17.02 2.84 -4.34
N ASN A 49 16.80 3.68 -5.35
CA ASN A 49 17.33 3.46 -6.70
C ASN A 49 18.85 3.35 -6.71
N LEU A 50 19.55 4.24 -6.01
CA LEU A 50 21.01 4.24 -5.99
C LEU A 50 21.60 3.03 -5.25
N PRO A 51 21.16 2.70 -4.02
CA PRO A 51 21.58 1.46 -3.36
C PRO A 51 21.27 0.19 -4.16
N MET A 52 20.10 0.12 -4.80
CA MET A 52 19.69 -1.05 -5.58
C MET A 52 20.47 -1.20 -6.89
N SER A 53 20.94 -0.12 -7.47
CA SER A 53 21.80 -0.16 -8.65
C SER A 53 23.24 -0.56 -8.37
N LYS A 54 23.59 -0.75 -7.09
CA LYS A 54 24.93 -1.11 -6.61
C LYS A 54 24.88 -2.27 -5.60
N LEU A 55 23.94 -3.20 -5.77
CA LEU A 55 23.76 -4.33 -4.82
C LEU A 55 24.94 -5.31 -4.87
N ILE A 56 25.54 -5.48 -6.03
CA ILE A 56 26.69 -6.38 -6.25
C ILE A 56 27.98 -5.57 -6.17
N GLY A 57 28.04 -4.41 -6.84
CA GLY A 57 29.17 -3.49 -6.79
C GLY A 57 28.98 -2.41 -5.71
N ILE A 58 29.92 -2.32 -4.73
CA ILE A 58 29.78 -1.40 -3.58
C ILE A 58 30.09 0.05 -3.98
N THR A 59 31.14 0.28 -4.73
CA THR A 59 31.59 1.61 -5.19
C THR A 59 31.08 1.95 -6.57
N ASP A 60 31.19 0.99 -7.50
CA ASP A 60 30.74 1.11 -8.88
C ASP A 60 29.77 -0.03 -9.20
N SER A 61 28.82 0.21 -10.11
CA SER A 61 27.85 -0.83 -10.51
C SER A 61 28.58 -1.98 -11.23
N ALA A 62 28.32 -3.21 -10.79
CA ALA A 62 28.80 -4.41 -11.47
C ALA A 62 28.03 -4.63 -12.80
N PRO A 63 28.57 -5.44 -13.75
CA PRO A 63 27.87 -5.73 -15.00
C PRO A 63 26.48 -6.34 -14.82
N ASP A 64 26.28 -7.09 -13.73
CA ASP A 64 25.02 -7.76 -13.40
C ASP A 64 24.12 -6.94 -12.47
N ASP A 65 24.55 -5.73 -12.08
CA ASP A 65 23.70 -4.82 -11.28
C ASP A 65 22.57 -4.24 -12.12
N TRP A 66 21.47 -3.91 -11.45
CA TRP A 66 20.29 -3.39 -12.12
C TRP A 66 20.53 -1.98 -12.68
N LYS A 67 20.11 -1.79 -13.92
CA LYS A 67 20.17 -0.46 -14.55
C LYS A 67 19.14 0.47 -13.88
N LEU A 68 19.53 1.71 -13.66
CA LEU A 68 18.67 2.74 -13.05
C LEU A 68 17.34 2.93 -13.81
N THR A 69 17.36 2.77 -15.14
CA THR A 69 16.16 2.80 -15.99
C THR A 69 15.19 1.67 -15.65
N GLY A 70 15.68 0.46 -15.37
CA GLY A 70 14.84 -0.68 -14.93
C GLY A 70 14.19 -0.41 -13.58
N LEU A 71 14.94 0.16 -12.65
CA LEU A 71 14.42 0.54 -11.33
C LEU A 71 13.36 1.65 -11.44
N GLY A 72 13.52 2.59 -12.36
CA GLY A 72 12.53 3.65 -12.59
C GLY A 72 11.18 3.13 -13.07
N TRP A 73 11.14 2.02 -13.81
CA TRP A 73 9.89 1.38 -14.23
C TRP A 73 9.06 0.83 -13.07
N ILE A 74 9.68 0.46 -11.95
CA ILE A 74 8.96 -0.03 -10.76
C ILE A 74 7.95 1.02 -10.30
N PHE A 75 8.39 2.26 -10.14
CA PHE A 75 7.53 3.36 -9.71
C PHE A 75 6.44 3.67 -10.75
N SER A 76 6.79 3.64 -12.05
CA SER A 76 5.82 3.89 -13.12
C SER A 76 4.69 2.86 -13.13
N ILE A 77 5.03 1.59 -12.95
CA ILE A 77 4.06 0.48 -12.85
C ILE A 77 3.19 0.67 -11.60
N ALA A 78 3.78 1.01 -10.45
CA ALA A 78 3.04 1.26 -9.22
C ALA A 78 1.98 2.37 -9.39
N ILE A 79 2.35 3.49 -10.02
CA ILE A 79 1.41 4.60 -10.29
C ILE A 79 0.32 4.18 -11.28
N LEU A 80 0.65 3.41 -12.30
CA LEU A 80 -0.32 2.88 -13.26
C LEU A 80 -1.38 2.02 -12.55
N PHE A 81 -0.94 1.05 -11.75
CA PHE A 81 -1.85 0.19 -10.99
C PHE A 81 -2.63 0.94 -9.92
N LEU A 82 -2.04 1.96 -9.29
CA LEU A 82 -2.73 2.85 -8.38
C LEU A 82 -3.92 3.54 -9.08
N GLY A 83 -3.71 4.05 -10.30
CA GLY A 83 -4.77 4.67 -11.09
C GLY A 83 -5.88 3.67 -11.46
N ILE A 84 -5.52 2.47 -11.90
CA ILE A 84 -6.46 1.39 -12.23
C ILE A 84 -7.26 0.98 -10.98
N ALA A 85 -6.57 0.76 -9.86
CA ALA A 85 -7.20 0.39 -8.60
C ALA A 85 -8.16 1.48 -8.10
N ALA A 86 -7.84 2.76 -8.25
CA ALA A 86 -8.73 3.86 -7.91
C ALA A 86 -9.98 3.87 -8.78
N ALA A 87 -9.84 3.63 -10.09
CA ALA A 87 -10.96 3.64 -11.03
C ALA A 87 -11.97 2.52 -10.76
N PHE A 88 -11.50 1.31 -10.48
CA PHE A 88 -12.37 0.14 -10.25
C PHE A 88 -12.69 -0.09 -8.78
N GLY A 89 -11.80 0.30 -7.87
CA GLY A 89 -11.92 0.07 -6.44
C GLY A 89 -13.00 0.92 -5.76
N GLY A 90 -13.35 2.09 -6.32
CA GLY A 90 -14.37 2.98 -5.74
C GLY A 90 -15.72 2.28 -5.57
N GLY A 91 -16.24 1.65 -6.62
CA GLY A 91 -17.51 0.92 -6.56
C GLY A 91 -17.49 -0.29 -5.62
N TRP A 92 -16.33 -0.94 -5.48
CA TRP A 92 -16.15 -2.01 -4.51
C TRP A 92 -16.12 -1.47 -3.08
N LEU A 93 -15.42 -0.35 -2.84
CA LEU A 93 -15.37 0.34 -1.57
C LEU A 93 -16.76 0.71 -1.05
N ASP A 94 -17.62 1.23 -1.94
CA ASP A 94 -18.99 1.62 -1.59
C ASP A 94 -19.85 0.42 -1.16
N ARG A 95 -19.61 -0.75 -1.74
CA ARG A 95 -20.36 -1.97 -1.42
C ARG A 95 -19.86 -2.64 -0.14
N VAL A 96 -18.55 -2.75 0.02
CA VAL A 96 -17.90 -3.55 1.09
C VAL A 96 -17.70 -2.72 2.35
N GLY A 97 -17.57 -1.42 2.21
CA GLY A 97 -17.33 -0.48 3.29
C GLY A 97 -15.83 -0.22 3.55
N PRO A 98 -15.51 0.94 4.17
CA PRO A 98 -14.14 1.43 4.28
C PRO A 98 -13.24 0.56 5.14
N ARG A 99 -13.75 -0.07 6.20
CA ARG A 99 -12.93 -0.89 7.11
C ARG A 99 -12.38 -2.14 6.42
N LYS A 100 -13.22 -2.85 5.68
CA LYS A 100 -12.80 -4.04 4.93
C LYS A 100 -11.85 -3.67 3.81
N ALA A 101 -12.11 -2.55 3.13
CA ALA A 101 -11.22 -2.03 2.09
C ALA A 101 -9.84 -1.66 2.64
N MET A 102 -9.77 -1.00 3.81
CA MET A 102 -8.50 -0.68 4.46
C MET A 102 -7.70 -1.93 4.86
N VAL A 103 -8.36 -2.96 5.40
CA VAL A 103 -7.70 -4.22 5.73
C VAL A 103 -7.15 -4.90 4.47
N ALA A 104 -7.95 -4.99 3.41
CA ALA A 104 -7.51 -5.55 2.14
C ALA A 104 -6.32 -4.78 1.56
N SER A 105 -6.38 -3.44 1.57
CA SER A 105 -5.27 -2.58 1.11
C SER A 105 -4.01 -2.78 1.96
N ALA A 106 -4.14 -2.88 3.28
CA ALA A 106 -3.00 -3.13 4.16
C ALA A 106 -2.35 -4.48 3.90
N CYS A 107 -3.15 -5.53 3.66
CA CYS A 107 -2.64 -6.86 3.30
C CYS A 107 -1.95 -6.86 1.93
N CYS A 108 -2.53 -6.21 0.93
CA CYS A 108 -1.92 -6.10 -0.40
C CYS A 108 -0.61 -5.30 -0.34
N PHE A 109 -0.62 -4.16 0.34
CA PHE A 109 0.55 -3.30 0.47
C PHE A 109 1.68 -3.99 1.24
N GLY A 110 1.38 -4.57 2.41
CA GLY A 110 2.36 -5.31 3.20
C GLY A 110 2.88 -6.56 2.49
N GLY A 111 1.98 -7.32 1.83
CA GLY A 111 2.35 -8.47 1.00
C GLY A 111 3.26 -8.10 -0.16
N GLY A 112 2.96 -6.98 -0.83
CA GLY A 112 3.79 -6.43 -1.90
C GLY A 112 5.22 -6.14 -1.45
N PHE A 113 5.41 -5.55 -0.26
CA PHE A 113 6.75 -5.32 0.30
C PHE A 113 7.49 -6.61 0.61
N ILE A 114 6.81 -7.62 1.13
CA ILE A 114 7.43 -8.93 1.41
C ILE A 114 7.90 -9.58 0.09
N VAL A 115 7.06 -9.57 -0.93
CA VAL A 115 7.42 -10.08 -2.27
C VAL A 115 8.59 -9.29 -2.86
N SER A 116 8.57 -7.96 -2.73
CA SER A 116 9.69 -7.12 -3.19
C SER A 116 11.00 -7.41 -2.45
N ALA A 117 10.94 -7.62 -1.13
CA ALA A 117 12.12 -8.00 -0.35
C ALA A 117 12.71 -9.34 -0.82
N LEU A 118 11.86 -10.32 -1.15
CA LEU A 118 12.29 -11.56 -1.78
C LEU A 118 12.92 -11.33 -3.15
N GLY A 119 12.37 -10.41 -3.95
CA GLY A 119 12.93 -10.02 -5.24
C GLY A 119 14.34 -9.44 -5.13
N VAL A 120 14.57 -8.59 -4.13
CA VAL A 120 15.91 -8.06 -3.83
C VAL A 120 16.85 -9.17 -3.37
N TYR A 121 16.39 -10.03 -2.45
CA TYR A 121 17.19 -11.15 -1.93
C TYR A 121 17.60 -12.15 -3.02
N LEU A 122 16.69 -12.47 -3.94
CA LEU A 122 16.92 -13.38 -5.07
C LEU A 122 17.59 -12.70 -6.27
N HIS A 123 17.84 -11.38 -6.19
CA HIS A 123 18.37 -10.54 -7.27
C HIS A 123 17.54 -10.64 -8.57
N GLN A 124 16.20 -10.68 -8.43
CA GLN A 124 15.25 -10.84 -9.54
C GLN A 124 14.35 -9.61 -9.68
N LEU A 125 14.64 -8.77 -10.66
CA LEU A 125 13.93 -7.50 -10.87
C LEU A 125 12.43 -7.69 -11.16
N TRP A 126 12.04 -8.75 -11.87
CA TRP A 126 10.65 -9.02 -12.20
C TRP A 126 9.77 -9.32 -10.95
N ILE A 127 10.37 -9.89 -9.90
CA ILE A 127 9.68 -10.13 -8.62
C ILE A 127 9.38 -8.79 -7.94
N ILE A 128 10.27 -7.82 -8.07
CA ILE A 128 10.07 -6.46 -7.52
C ILE A 128 8.97 -5.74 -8.31
N TYR A 129 8.90 -5.90 -9.64
CA TYR A 129 7.81 -5.40 -10.45
C TYR A 129 6.45 -5.96 -10.00
N LEU A 130 6.40 -7.26 -9.66
CA LEU A 130 5.18 -7.91 -9.18
C LEU A 130 4.80 -7.48 -7.76
N GLY A 131 5.78 -7.27 -6.88
CA GLY A 131 5.54 -6.96 -5.48
C GLY A 131 5.29 -5.50 -5.20
N TYR A 132 6.08 -4.62 -5.79
CA TYR A 132 6.00 -3.18 -5.56
C TYR A 132 5.18 -2.45 -6.63
N GLY A 133 5.27 -2.88 -7.88
CA GLY A 133 4.49 -2.34 -9.00
C GLY A 133 3.09 -2.89 -9.04
#